data_9aaaec6b08fe70f99cc5a13ea54f10bb
#
_entry.id   9aaaec6b08fe70f99cc5a13ea54f10bb
#
_cell.length_a   1.000
_cell.length_b   1.000
_cell.length_c   1.000
_cell.angle_alpha   90.00
_cell.angle_beta   90.00
_cell.angle_gamma   90.00
#
_symmetry.space_group_name_H-M   'P 1'
#
loop_
_entity.id
_entity.type
_entity.pdbx_description
1 polymer ?
#
loop_
_entity_poly.entity_id
_entity_poly.type
_entity_poly.pdbx_seq_one_letter_code
_entity_poly.pdbx_strand_id
1 'polypeptide(L)'
;MTAITTERKREIAAKFGSNEQDTGATEVQIALLTERINHLTGHLRAQKKDHHSRRGLLMLVGRRRRFLDYLQKKDLDGYRALIKELGLRK
;
A
#
# COMPACT_ATOMS: atom_id res chain seq x y z
N MET A 1 8.99 5.22 12.79
CA MET A 1 8.23 4.68 11.65
C MET A 1 8.98 4.93 10.34
N THR A 2 9.03 3.96 9.49
CA THR A 2 9.80 4.05 8.26
C THR A 2 9.03 4.85 7.21
N ALA A 3 9.65 5.90 6.69
CA ALA A 3 9.08 6.69 5.62
C ALA A 3 9.53 6.12 4.27
N ILE A 4 8.64 6.14 3.30
CA ILE A 4 8.97 5.75 1.93
C ILE A 4 9.78 6.89 1.30
N THR A 5 10.92 6.57 0.69
CA THR A 5 11.75 7.58 0.06
C THR A 5 11.06 8.18 -1.16
N THR A 6 11.48 9.39 -1.54
CA THR A 6 10.95 10.05 -2.73
C THR A 6 11.19 9.22 -3.98
N GLU A 7 12.38 8.61 -4.10
CA GLU A 7 12.71 7.74 -5.22
C GLU A 7 11.79 6.55 -5.32
N ARG A 8 11.50 5.91 -4.18
CA ARG A 8 10.60 4.76 -4.15
C ARG A 8 9.17 5.16 -4.53
N LYS A 9 8.72 6.32 -4.07
CA LYS A 9 7.40 6.84 -4.46
C LYS A 9 7.30 7.05 -5.97
N ARG A 10 8.35 7.58 -6.59
CA ARG A 10 8.39 7.77 -8.04
C ARG A 10 8.34 6.46 -8.79
N GLU A 11 9.09 5.46 -8.32
CA GLU A 11 9.07 4.13 -8.93
C GLU A 11 7.67 3.53 -8.89
N ILE A 12 7.01 3.63 -7.74
CA ILE A 12 5.66 3.10 -7.57
C ILE A 12 4.67 3.86 -8.44
N ALA A 13 4.77 5.19 -8.47
CA ALA A 13 3.89 6.01 -9.30
C ALA A 13 4.07 5.71 -10.78
N ALA A 14 5.31 5.50 -11.23
CA ALA A 14 5.58 5.17 -12.62
C ALA A 14 5.01 3.79 -12.99
N LYS A 15 5.09 2.84 -12.07
CA LYS A 15 4.65 1.46 -12.32
C LYS A 15 3.13 1.32 -12.30
N PHE A 16 2.45 1.97 -11.35
CA PHE A 16 1.02 1.78 -11.13
C PHE A 16 0.16 2.98 -11.56
N GLY A 17 0.76 4.14 -11.75
CA GLY A 17 0.06 5.34 -12.19
C GLY A 17 0.37 5.67 -13.64
N SER A 18 -0.01 6.87 -14.07
CA SER A 18 0.23 7.33 -15.43
C SER A 18 1.68 7.76 -15.66
N ASN A 19 2.33 8.26 -14.62
CA ASN A 19 3.73 8.70 -14.67
C ASN A 19 4.29 8.75 -13.25
N GLU A 20 5.57 9.09 -13.12
CA GLU A 20 6.24 9.06 -11.81
C GLU A 20 5.77 10.14 -10.83
N GLN A 21 4.96 11.09 -11.29
CA GLN A 21 4.38 12.13 -10.44
C GLN A 21 2.93 11.84 -10.06
N ASP A 22 2.35 10.77 -10.60
CA ASP A 22 0.96 10.41 -10.37
C ASP A 22 0.80 9.64 -9.07
N THR A 23 0.92 10.34 -7.95
CA THR A 23 0.79 9.71 -6.62
C THR A 23 -0.65 9.65 -6.12
N GLY A 24 -1.59 10.28 -6.84
CA GLY A 24 -2.99 10.32 -6.42
C GLY A 24 -3.85 9.19 -6.94
N ALA A 25 -3.37 8.41 -7.91
CA ALA A 25 -4.15 7.29 -8.45
C ALA A 25 -4.40 6.24 -7.37
N THR A 26 -5.58 5.62 -7.40
CA THR A 26 -5.97 4.62 -6.40
C THR A 26 -4.97 3.47 -6.35
N GLU A 27 -4.53 2.97 -7.49
CA GLU A 27 -3.56 1.89 -7.58
C GLU A 27 -2.23 2.26 -6.93
N VAL A 28 -1.79 3.51 -7.14
CA VAL A 28 -0.55 4.01 -6.54
C VAL A 28 -0.70 4.08 -5.02
N GLN A 29 -1.85 4.57 -4.54
CA GLN A 29 -2.09 4.66 -3.10
C GLN A 29 -2.09 3.28 -2.44
N ILE A 30 -2.70 2.30 -3.07
CA ILE A 30 -2.70 0.93 -2.57
C ILE A 30 -1.28 0.36 -2.53
N ALA A 31 -0.49 0.60 -3.57
CA ALA A 31 0.90 0.13 -3.62
C ALA A 31 1.76 0.79 -2.54
N LEU A 32 1.59 2.10 -2.32
CA LEU A 32 2.30 2.83 -1.27
C LEU A 32 1.92 2.32 0.12
N LEU A 33 0.63 2.07 0.36
CA LEU A 33 0.16 1.51 1.62
C LEU A 33 0.73 0.12 1.86
N THR A 34 0.80 -0.70 0.81
CA THR A 34 1.38 -2.04 0.89
C THR A 34 2.84 -1.98 1.29
N GLU A 35 3.60 -1.05 0.71
CA GLU A 35 5.00 -0.85 1.06
C GLU A 35 5.15 -0.49 2.54
N ARG A 36 4.35 0.46 3.03
CA ARG A 36 4.36 0.86 4.45
C ARG A 36 3.98 -0.28 5.37
N ILE A 37 2.95 -1.04 5.00
CA ILE A 37 2.50 -2.19 5.79
C ILE A 37 3.62 -3.21 5.92
N ASN A 38 4.32 -3.49 4.83
CA ASN A 38 5.43 -4.44 4.85
C ASN A 38 6.57 -3.96 5.75
N HIS A 39 6.90 -2.67 5.70
CA HIS A 39 7.93 -2.09 6.57
C HIS A 39 7.54 -2.20 8.05
N LEU A 40 6.30 -1.84 8.39
CA LEU A 40 5.83 -1.94 9.78
C LEU A 40 5.73 -3.38 10.26
N THR A 41 5.33 -4.30 9.39
CA THR A 41 5.27 -5.72 9.74
C THR A 41 6.67 -6.22 10.11
N GLY A 42 7.69 -5.85 9.31
CA GLY A 42 9.07 -6.19 9.63
C GLY A 42 9.54 -5.57 10.95
N HIS A 43 9.20 -4.30 11.18
CA HIS A 43 9.55 -3.61 12.42
C HIS A 43 8.93 -4.32 13.63
N LEU A 44 7.66 -4.72 13.54
CA LEU A 44 6.95 -5.36 14.65
C LEU A 44 7.44 -6.77 14.95
N ARG A 45 8.06 -7.44 14.00
CA ARG A 45 8.70 -8.74 14.26
C ARG A 45 9.87 -8.58 15.24
N ALA A 46 10.61 -7.48 15.12
CA ALA A 46 11.74 -7.18 16.00
C ALA A 46 11.28 -6.47 17.29
N GLN A 47 10.24 -5.65 17.19
CA GLN A 47 9.74 -4.82 18.31
C GLN A 47 8.30 -5.21 18.65
N LYS A 48 8.12 -6.38 19.22
CA LYS A 48 6.79 -6.94 19.48
C LYS A 48 5.93 -6.13 20.44
N LYS A 49 6.56 -5.34 21.31
CA LYS A 49 5.86 -4.53 22.30
C LYS A 49 5.59 -3.10 21.85
N ASP A 50 5.88 -2.78 20.61
CA ASP A 50 5.61 -1.44 20.06
C ASP A 50 4.13 -1.30 19.71
N HIS A 51 3.35 -0.90 20.70
CA HIS A 51 1.89 -0.80 20.54
C HIS A 51 1.47 0.34 19.61
N HIS A 52 2.27 1.41 19.55
CA HIS A 52 1.98 2.52 18.63
C HIS A 52 2.11 2.09 17.18
N SER A 53 3.16 1.37 16.84
CA SER A 53 3.36 0.87 15.48
C SER A 53 2.31 -0.18 15.12
N ARG A 54 1.92 -1.01 16.08
CA ARG A 54 0.85 -2.01 15.85
C ARG A 54 -0.47 -1.33 15.53
N ARG A 55 -0.81 -0.29 16.27
CA ARG A 55 -2.02 0.49 16.01
C ARG A 55 -1.95 1.16 14.63
N GLY A 56 -0.80 1.75 14.30
CA GLY A 56 -0.57 2.35 12.98
C GLY A 56 -0.72 1.34 11.86
N LEU A 57 -0.20 0.13 12.05
CA LEU A 57 -0.34 -0.95 11.07
C LEU A 57 -1.80 -1.28 10.81
N LEU A 58 -2.60 -1.42 11.88
CA LEU A 58 -4.03 -1.72 11.72
C LEU A 58 -4.76 -0.62 10.96
N MET A 59 -4.40 0.65 11.20
CA MET A 59 -4.98 1.77 10.47
C MET A 59 -4.64 1.74 8.99
N LEU A 60 -3.40 1.40 8.66
CA LEU A 60 -2.95 1.29 7.27
C LEU A 60 -3.64 0.14 6.54
N VAL A 61 -3.78 -1.00 7.20
CA VAL A 61 -4.49 -2.15 6.64
C VAL A 61 -5.96 -1.81 6.37
N GLY A 62 -6.61 -1.12 7.31
CA GLY A 62 -7.99 -0.67 7.12
C GLY A 62 -8.15 0.30 5.97
N ARG A 63 -7.21 1.24 5.83
CA ARG A 63 -7.22 2.21 4.72
C ARG A 63 -7.02 1.50 3.38
N ARG A 64 -6.06 0.57 3.32
CA ARG A 64 -5.82 -0.20 2.09
C ARG A 64 -7.07 -0.98 1.69
N ARG A 65 -7.75 -1.58 2.65
CA ARG A 65 -8.98 -2.32 2.36
C ARG A 65 -10.05 -1.43 1.75
N ARG A 66 -10.22 -0.22 2.27
CA ARG A 66 -11.20 0.72 1.71
C ARG A 66 -10.85 1.10 0.27
N PHE A 67 -9.58 1.34 -0.03
CA PHE A 67 -9.16 1.63 -1.40
C PHE A 67 -9.36 0.44 -2.32
N LEU A 68 -9.08 -0.78 -1.83
CA LEU A 68 -9.28 -1.99 -2.62
C LEU A 68 -10.76 -2.22 -2.91
N ASP A 69 -11.62 -2.02 -1.93
CA ASP A 69 -13.07 -2.15 -2.13
C ASP A 69 -13.57 -1.14 -3.18
N TYR A 70 -13.08 0.08 -3.10
CA TYR A 70 -13.42 1.12 -4.07
C TYR A 70 -12.97 0.74 -5.49
N LEU A 71 -11.74 0.27 -5.62
CA LEU A 71 -11.19 -0.13 -6.92
C LEU A 71 -11.95 -1.32 -7.50
N GLN A 72 -12.31 -2.29 -6.66
CA GLN A 72 -13.05 -3.46 -7.09
C GLN A 72 -14.38 -3.08 -7.73
N LYS A 73 -15.06 -2.09 -7.15
CA LYS A 73 -16.34 -1.61 -7.69
C LYS A 73 -16.16 -0.78 -8.96
N LYS A 74 -15.08 -0.01 -9.02
CA LYS A 74 -14.85 0.90 -10.14
C LYS A 74 -14.23 0.18 -11.35
N ASP A 75 -13.30 -0.73 -11.11
CA ASP A 75 -12.53 -1.39 -12.17
C ASP A 75 -12.10 -2.77 -11.69
N LEU A 76 -12.96 -3.75 -11.89
CA LEU A 76 -12.72 -5.11 -11.43
C LEU A 76 -11.46 -5.74 -12.03
N ASP A 77 -11.22 -5.50 -13.33
CA ASP A 77 -10.03 -6.06 -13.98
C ASP A 77 -8.75 -5.43 -13.44
N GLY A 78 -8.76 -4.11 -13.23
CA GLY A 78 -7.64 -3.41 -12.61
C GLY A 78 -7.40 -3.88 -11.18
N TYR A 79 -8.46 -4.12 -10.44
CA TYR A 79 -8.38 -4.66 -9.08
C TYR A 79 -7.69 -6.03 -9.06
N ARG A 80 -8.11 -6.94 -9.94
CA ARG A 80 -7.53 -8.28 -10.02
C ARG A 80 -6.07 -8.26 -10.42
N ALA A 81 -5.73 -7.42 -11.40
CA ALA A 81 -4.35 -7.25 -11.84
C ALA A 81 -3.46 -6.71 -10.72
N LEU A 82 -3.97 -5.73 -9.96
CA LEU A 82 -3.22 -5.12 -8.87
C LEU A 82 -2.98 -6.10 -7.73
N ILE A 83 -3.99 -6.86 -7.34
CA ILE A 83 -3.87 -7.88 -6.30
C ILE A 83 -2.79 -8.88 -6.67
N LYS A 84 -2.81 -9.35 -7.91
CA LYS A 84 -1.82 -10.30 -8.40
C LYS A 84 -0.41 -9.70 -8.36
N GLU A 85 -0.26 -8.46 -8.82
CA GLU A 85 1.03 -7.78 -8.87
C GLU A 85 1.61 -7.55 -7.48
N LEU A 86 0.77 -7.20 -6.51
CA LEU A 86 1.21 -6.92 -5.14
C LEU A 86 1.25 -8.17 -4.26
N GLY A 87 0.81 -9.30 -4.77
CA GLY A 87 0.80 -10.55 -4.01
C GLY A 87 -0.22 -10.57 -2.89
N LEU A 88 -1.30 -9.82 -3.02
CA LEU A 88 -2.36 -9.77 -2.03
C LEU A 88 -3.38 -10.88 -2.28
N ARG A 89 -4.02 -11.33 -1.22
CA ARG A 89 -5.03 -12.39 -1.35
C ARG A 89 -6.38 -11.88 -1.80
N LYS A 90 -6.59 -10.56 -1.70
CA LYS A 90 -7.93 -10.08 -1.95
C LYS A 90 -7.94 -8.62 -2.28
#